data_e0db87aea680aea96819276bddcd3b7a
#
_entry.id   e0db87aea680aea96819276bddcd3b7a
#
_cell.length_a   1.000
_cell.length_b   1.000
_cell.length_c   1.000
_cell.angle_alpha   90.00
_cell.angle_beta   90.00
_cell.angle_gamma   90.00
#
_symmetry.space_group_name_H-M   'P 1'
#
loop_
_entity.id
_entity.type
_entity.pdbx_description
1 polymer ?
#
loop_
_entity_poly.entity_id
_entity_poly.type
_entity_poly.pdbx_seq_one_letter_code
_entity_poly.pdbx_strand_id
1 'polypeptide(L)'
;MRLFLLFIDGLGLGAPDSAVNPLMTARMPAFRSLLGGRPLTRDAVPYTGPDVAAVVTDPRLGVPGLPQSATGQTAIFTGVNAAAAIGRHLNGYPTPSLKRILTEHSIFRRVVEAGRTATFLNAFNPDFFTWVAAGQPESRDRRRRPSASTVAALAAGMQVFRNFDQLRAGQAVGFDIDHAVLRSMGHDLPPVDPAEAGRRAARVAAEYDFSLYEHFLTDKAGHSQSREEAEAVLERLDAFLGGVLEALPADMLLMITSDHGNVEDLSVRTHTLNDVATIVKGPGAAAVAGRIRSLTDVAPAILAVLGVD
;
A
#
# COMPACT_ATOMS: atom_id res chain seq x y z
N MET A 1 14.42 -14.01 -5.17
CA MET A 1 13.09 -13.74 -5.75
C MET A 1 12.84 -12.24 -5.59
N ARG A 2 12.08 -11.61 -6.49
CA ARG A 2 11.71 -10.19 -6.41
C ARG A 2 10.27 -10.06 -5.93
N LEU A 3 9.95 -8.97 -5.22
CA LEU A 3 8.60 -8.73 -4.70
C LEU A 3 8.17 -7.27 -4.89
N PHE A 4 6.99 -7.08 -5.45
CA PHE A 4 6.31 -5.79 -5.52
C PHE A 4 5.17 -5.76 -4.48
N LEU A 5 5.26 -4.84 -3.51
CA LEU A 5 4.20 -4.56 -2.54
C LEU A 5 3.35 -3.39 -3.04
N LEU A 6 2.09 -3.66 -3.36
CA LEU A 6 1.05 -2.67 -3.57
C LEU A 6 0.31 -2.49 -2.23
N PHE A 7 0.63 -1.41 -1.53
CA PHE A 7 -0.04 -1.04 -0.29
C PHE A 7 -1.18 -0.06 -0.57
N ILE A 8 -2.36 -0.38 -0.05
CA ILE A 8 -3.59 0.39 -0.26
C ILE A 8 -4.12 0.81 1.12
N ASP A 9 -4.17 2.11 1.39
CA ASP A 9 -4.70 2.65 2.63
C ASP A 9 -6.23 2.55 2.66
N GLY A 10 -6.79 2.01 3.74
CA GLY A 10 -8.22 2.02 4.01
C GLY A 10 -9.08 1.11 3.14
N LEU A 11 -8.59 -0.08 2.74
CA LEU A 11 -9.32 -1.06 1.93
C LEU A 11 -9.62 -2.34 2.72
N GLY A 12 -10.79 -2.42 3.34
CA GLY A 12 -11.24 -3.56 4.13
C GLY A 12 -12.05 -4.59 3.35
N LEU A 13 -12.35 -5.70 4.03
CA LEU A 13 -13.24 -6.77 3.56
C LEU A 13 -14.68 -6.50 4.04
N GLY A 14 -15.40 -5.68 3.31
CA GLY A 14 -16.79 -5.32 3.63
C GLY A 14 -17.80 -6.44 3.36
N ALA A 15 -19.02 -6.19 3.80
CA ALA A 15 -20.16 -7.04 3.46
C ALA A 15 -20.45 -6.99 1.94
N PRO A 16 -21.04 -8.05 1.34
CA PRO A 16 -21.51 -8.03 -0.04
C PRO A 16 -22.84 -7.25 -0.18
N ASP A 17 -22.85 -6.02 0.31
CA ASP A 17 -24.02 -5.12 0.30
C ASP A 17 -23.75 -3.91 -0.60
N SER A 18 -24.38 -3.90 -1.77
CA SER A 18 -24.23 -2.81 -2.74
C SER A 18 -24.79 -1.46 -2.27
N ALA A 19 -25.60 -1.43 -1.20
CA ALA A 19 -26.11 -0.16 -0.67
C ALA A 19 -25.04 0.65 0.04
N VAL A 20 -24.06 0.00 0.66
CA VAL A 20 -23.01 0.65 1.46
C VAL A 20 -21.59 0.39 0.95
N ASN A 21 -21.36 -0.74 0.26
CA ASN A 21 -20.04 -1.16 -0.18
C ASN A 21 -19.82 -0.86 -1.68
N PRO A 22 -19.03 0.16 -2.04
CA PRO A 22 -18.75 0.51 -3.43
C PRO A 22 -17.93 -0.55 -4.20
N LEU A 23 -17.24 -1.48 -3.50
CA LEU A 23 -16.54 -2.61 -4.14
C LEU A 23 -17.50 -3.57 -4.86
N MET A 24 -18.79 -3.52 -4.52
CA MET A 24 -19.83 -4.30 -5.20
C MET A 24 -20.24 -3.70 -6.55
N THR A 25 -20.21 -2.36 -6.66
CA THR A 25 -20.75 -1.60 -7.80
C THR A 25 -19.67 -1.04 -8.72
N ALA A 26 -18.49 -0.68 -8.19
CA ALA A 26 -17.35 -0.25 -8.98
C ALA A 26 -16.89 -1.33 -9.98
N ARG A 27 -16.47 -0.87 -11.16
CA ARG A 27 -15.92 -1.75 -12.20
C ARG A 27 -14.49 -2.15 -11.87
N MET A 28 -14.31 -3.33 -11.28
CA MET A 28 -13.03 -3.82 -10.78
C MET A 28 -12.65 -5.19 -11.37
N PRO A 29 -12.42 -5.30 -12.70
CA PRO A 29 -12.11 -6.58 -13.34
C PRO A 29 -10.76 -7.16 -12.90
N ALA A 30 -9.74 -6.33 -12.59
CA ALA A 30 -8.44 -6.80 -12.18
C ALA A 30 -8.47 -7.46 -10.80
N PHE A 31 -9.09 -6.81 -9.79
CA PHE A 31 -9.30 -7.44 -8.48
C PHE A 31 -10.17 -8.71 -8.59
N ARG A 32 -11.24 -8.67 -9.38
CA ARG A 32 -12.08 -9.86 -9.61
C ARG A 32 -11.28 -11.02 -10.20
N SER A 33 -10.37 -10.76 -11.13
CA SER A 33 -9.52 -11.81 -11.73
C SER A 33 -8.65 -12.54 -10.70
N LEU A 34 -8.18 -11.82 -9.68
CA LEU A 34 -7.40 -12.38 -8.57
C LEU A 34 -8.24 -13.21 -7.58
N LEU A 35 -9.57 -13.07 -7.62
CA LEU A 35 -10.51 -13.69 -6.69
C LEU A 35 -11.50 -14.65 -7.37
N GLY A 36 -11.13 -15.20 -8.53
CA GLY A 36 -11.98 -16.14 -9.28
C GLY A 36 -13.28 -15.53 -9.79
N GLY A 37 -13.26 -14.25 -10.19
CA GLY A 37 -14.41 -13.51 -10.72
C GLY A 37 -15.27 -12.84 -9.65
N ARG A 38 -14.97 -13.02 -8.35
CA ARG A 38 -15.76 -12.47 -7.22
C ARG A 38 -15.31 -11.04 -6.87
N PRO A 39 -16.23 -10.17 -6.40
CA PRO A 39 -15.88 -8.87 -5.84
C PRO A 39 -15.05 -9.03 -4.55
N LEU A 40 -14.20 -8.06 -4.23
CA LEU A 40 -13.41 -8.05 -3.00
C LEU A 40 -14.30 -7.78 -1.78
N THR A 41 -14.77 -8.85 -1.17
CA THR A 41 -15.62 -8.83 0.04
C THR A 41 -15.20 -9.92 1.01
N ARG A 42 -15.71 -9.88 2.25
CA ARG A 42 -15.41 -10.91 3.26
C ARG A 42 -15.77 -12.33 2.82
N ASP A 43 -16.75 -12.48 1.91
CA ASP A 43 -17.18 -13.80 1.43
C ASP A 43 -16.30 -14.30 0.27
N ALA A 44 -15.45 -13.43 -0.31
CA ALA A 44 -14.53 -13.80 -1.38
C ALA A 44 -13.15 -14.26 -0.87
N VAL A 45 -12.83 -14.01 0.40
CA VAL A 45 -11.57 -14.33 1.06
C VAL A 45 -11.87 -15.22 2.27
N PRO A 46 -11.14 -16.36 2.49
CA PRO A 46 -9.96 -16.78 1.75
C PRO A 46 -10.24 -17.31 0.33
N TYR A 47 -9.22 -17.19 -0.54
CA TYR A 47 -9.26 -17.73 -1.89
C TYR A 47 -7.89 -18.28 -2.30
N THR A 48 -7.88 -19.38 -3.06
CA THR A 48 -6.66 -19.94 -3.66
C THR A 48 -6.94 -20.34 -5.09
N GLY A 49 -6.17 -19.76 -6.02
CA GLY A 49 -6.13 -20.10 -7.44
C GLY A 49 -4.78 -20.74 -7.81
N PRO A 50 -4.52 -20.98 -9.11
CA PRO A 50 -3.29 -21.65 -9.56
C PRO A 50 -1.99 -20.95 -9.15
N ASP A 51 -1.96 -19.61 -9.20
CA ASP A 51 -0.80 -18.77 -8.90
C ASP A 51 -1.18 -17.53 -8.08
N VAL A 52 -2.29 -17.58 -7.38
CA VAL A 52 -2.79 -16.52 -6.51
C VAL A 52 -3.37 -17.10 -5.24
N ALA A 53 -3.14 -16.42 -4.12
CA ALA A 53 -3.81 -16.71 -2.86
C ALA A 53 -4.17 -15.41 -2.16
N ALA A 54 -5.37 -15.36 -1.59
CA ALA A 54 -5.88 -14.27 -0.78
C ALA A 54 -6.23 -14.80 0.62
N VAL A 55 -5.75 -14.12 1.65
CA VAL A 55 -6.00 -14.47 3.05
C VAL A 55 -6.61 -13.30 3.80
N VAL A 56 -7.41 -13.62 4.80
CA VAL A 56 -7.91 -12.64 5.78
C VAL A 56 -6.75 -12.24 6.68
N THR A 57 -6.55 -10.94 6.85
CA THR A 57 -5.46 -10.37 7.65
C THR A 57 -6.06 -9.46 8.73
N ASP A 58 -5.74 -9.72 10.01
CA ASP A 58 -6.26 -8.94 11.14
C ASP A 58 -5.53 -7.59 11.29
N PRO A 59 -6.22 -6.45 11.15
CA PRO A 59 -5.66 -5.13 11.35
C PRO A 59 -5.80 -4.63 12.81
N ARG A 60 -6.54 -5.33 13.67
CA ARG A 60 -6.84 -4.92 15.05
C ARG A 60 -5.66 -5.14 15.99
N LEU A 61 -4.72 -6.04 15.63
CA LEU A 61 -3.47 -6.24 16.37
C LEU A 61 -3.67 -6.63 17.85
N GLY A 62 -4.86 -7.16 18.20
CA GLY A 62 -5.18 -7.52 19.60
C GLY A 62 -5.34 -6.31 20.53
N VAL A 63 -5.49 -5.10 20.01
CA VAL A 63 -5.62 -3.86 20.79
C VAL A 63 -7.03 -3.30 20.63
N PRO A 64 -7.72 -2.87 21.71
CA PRO A 64 -9.04 -2.27 21.63
C PRO A 64 -9.06 -0.97 20.80
N GLY A 65 -10.18 -0.73 20.11
CA GLY A 65 -10.41 0.45 19.28
C GLY A 65 -10.38 0.14 17.79
N LEU A 66 -10.65 1.16 16.97
CA LEU A 66 -10.62 1.05 15.51
C LEU A 66 -9.17 1.00 15.02
N PRO A 67 -8.81 0.09 14.10
CA PRO A 67 -7.53 0.12 13.41
C PRO A 67 -7.26 1.48 12.78
N GLN A 68 -5.99 1.89 12.76
CA GLN A 68 -5.59 3.24 12.37
C GLN A 68 -4.27 3.23 11.60
N SER A 69 -4.13 4.17 10.64
CA SER A 69 -3.04 4.21 9.66
C SER A 69 -1.64 4.21 10.29
N ALA A 70 -1.34 5.10 11.25
CA ALA A 70 0.03 5.20 11.78
C ALA A 70 0.51 3.89 12.44
N THR A 71 -0.38 3.18 13.16
CA THR A 71 -0.05 1.91 13.81
C THR A 71 -0.12 0.72 12.86
N GLY A 72 -1.13 0.67 11.98
CA GLY A 72 -1.27 -0.39 10.99
C GLY A 72 -0.12 -0.41 9.98
N GLN A 73 0.20 0.74 9.40
CA GLN A 73 1.32 0.89 8.47
C GLN A 73 2.66 0.59 9.15
N THR A 74 2.85 1.05 10.40
CA THR A 74 4.07 0.67 11.15
C THR A 74 4.17 -0.84 11.32
N ALA A 75 3.07 -1.54 11.62
CA ALA A 75 3.08 -3.00 11.71
C ALA A 75 3.42 -3.68 10.37
N ILE A 76 2.83 -3.20 9.25
CA ILE A 76 3.10 -3.72 7.89
C ILE A 76 4.58 -3.57 7.54
N PHE A 77 5.18 -2.39 7.77
CA PHE A 77 6.54 -2.09 7.30
C PHE A 77 7.65 -2.55 8.25
N THR A 78 7.31 -3.10 9.43
CA THR A 78 8.30 -3.50 10.43
C THR A 78 8.13 -4.92 10.97
N GLY A 79 6.92 -5.47 10.95
CA GLY A 79 6.56 -6.69 11.65
C GLY A 79 6.34 -6.52 13.16
N VAL A 80 6.48 -5.30 13.68
CA VAL A 80 6.27 -5.00 15.11
C VAL A 80 4.80 -4.66 15.37
N ASN A 81 4.21 -5.21 16.43
CA ASN A 81 2.87 -4.79 16.85
C ASN A 81 2.91 -3.38 17.45
N ALA A 82 2.83 -2.39 16.58
CA ALA A 82 2.98 -0.99 16.92
C ALA A 82 1.85 -0.46 17.81
N ALA A 83 0.62 -0.97 17.64
CA ALA A 83 -0.51 -0.61 18.49
C ALA A 83 -0.31 -1.10 19.94
N ALA A 84 0.16 -2.34 20.12
CA ALA A 84 0.50 -2.87 21.45
C ALA A 84 1.69 -2.12 22.06
N ALA A 85 2.71 -1.77 21.26
CA ALA A 85 3.89 -1.05 21.73
C ALA A 85 3.57 0.33 22.33
N ILE A 86 2.51 1.01 21.84
CA ILE A 86 2.08 2.32 22.38
C ILE A 86 0.76 2.25 23.16
N GLY A 87 0.18 1.05 23.33
CA GLY A 87 -1.05 0.80 24.11
C GLY A 87 -2.35 1.25 23.45
N ARG A 88 -2.33 1.60 22.15
CA ARG A 88 -3.52 2.07 21.41
C ARG A 88 -3.30 2.08 19.91
N HIS A 89 -4.38 2.14 19.15
CA HIS A 89 -4.34 2.55 17.75
C HIS A 89 -4.08 4.07 17.61
N LEU A 90 -3.33 4.46 16.58
CA LEU A 90 -2.99 5.86 16.31
C LEU A 90 -3.25 6.21 14.85
N ASN A 91 -4.05 7.23 14.62
CA ASN A 91 -4.38 7.73 13.27
C ASN A 91 -3.30 8.70 12.74
N GLY A 92 -3.21 8.80 11.43
CA GLY A 92 -2.44 9.80 10.70
C GLY A 92 -0.94 9.54 10.70
N TYR A 93 -0.16 10.42 11.29
CA TYR A 93 1.30 10.38 11.19
C TYR A 93 1.99 9.74 12.38
N PRO A 94 3.12 9.04 12.19
CA PRO A 94 3.83 8.39 13.28
C PRO A 94 4.38 9.37 14.31
N THR A 95 4.15 9.08 15.59
CA THR A 95 4.78 9.76 16.74
C THR A 95 6.27 9.43 16.84
N PRO A 96 7.05 10.14 17.68
CA PRO A 96 8.47 9.81 17.90
C PRO A 96 8.70 8.33 18.25
N SER A 97 7.81 7.72 19.06
CA SER A 97 7.91 6.29 19.40
C SER A 97 7.73 5.38 18.16
N LEU A 98 6.74 5.67 17.32
CA LEU A 98 6.52 4.91 16.08
C LEU A 98 7.64 5.16 15.06
N LYS A 99 8.15 6.39 14.94
CA LYS A 99 9.31 6.71 14.09
C LYS A 99 10.54 5.89 14.50
N ARG A 100 10.79 5.71 15.80
CA ARG A 100 11.87 4.86 16.28
C ARG A 100 11.68 3.41 15.84
N ILE A 101 10.49 2.83 16.02
CA ILE A 101 10.18 1.46 15.56
C ILE A 101 10.39 1.33 14.05
N LEU A 102 9.86 2.29 13.27
CA LEU A 102 10.03 2.33 11.82
C LEU A 102 11.50 2.41 11.41
N THR A 103 12.31 3.22 12.09
CA THR A 103 13.75 3.34 11.78
C THR A 103 14.54 2.09 12.17
N GLU A 104 14.24 1.49 13.32
CA GLU A 104 14.98 0.33 13.84
C GLU A 104 14.63 -0.97 13.11
N HIS A 105 13.35 -1.14 12.68
CA HIS A 105 12.83 -2.40 12.15
C HIS A 105 12.36 -2.31 10.69
N SER A 106 12.68 -1.22 9.97
CA SER A 106 12.24 -0.98 8.60
C SER A 106 12.56 -2.15 7.67
N ILE A 107 11.55 -2.61 6.93
CA ILE A 107 11.75 -3.60 5.86
C ILE A 107 12.72 -3.06 4.78
N PHE A 108 12.63 -1.77 4.40
CA PHE A 108 13.55 -1.18 3.44
C PHE A 108 15.00 -1.22 3.93
N ARG A 109 15.21 -0.86 5.19
CA ARG A 109 16.54 -0.89 5.81
C ARG A 109 17.10 -2.31 5.82
N ARG A 110 16.33 -3.29 6.28
CA ARG A 110 16.77 -4.71 6.34
C ARG A 110 17.12 -5.25 4.96
N VAL A 111 16.32 -4.91 3.93
CA VAL A 111 16.58 -5.31 2.54
C VAL A 111 17.91 -4.71 2.06
N VAL A 112 18.14 -3.40 2.27
CA VAL A 112 19.37 -2.73 1.83
C VAL A 112 20.60 -3.19 2.62
N GLU A 113 20.49 -3.36 3.94
CA GLU A 113 21.58 -3.88 4.79
C GLU A 113 21.97 -5.32 4.43
N ALA A 114 21.05 -6.11 3.89
CA ALA A 114 21.32 -7.43 3.34
C ALA A 114 21.93 -7.42 1.93
N GLY A 115 22.32 -6.23 1.41
CA GLY A 115 22.91 -6.09 0.08
C GLY A 115 21.92 -6.22 -1.07
N ARG A 116 20.61 -6.14 -0.81
CA ARG A 116 19.54 -6.18 -1.79
C ARG A 116 19.13 -4.77 -2.22
N THR A 117 18.44 -4.69 -3.35
CA THR A 117 17.95 -3.41 -3.88
C THR A 117 16.50 -3.17 -3.49
N ALA A 118 16.17 -1.91 -3.14
CA ALA A 118 14.81 -1.51 -2.81
C ALA A 118 14.45 -0.18 -3.45
N THR A 119 13.15 0.01 -3.78
CA THR A 119 12.63 1.29 -4.25
C THR A 119 11.23 1.58 -3.76
N PHE A 120 10.95 2.86 -3.51
CA PHE A 120 9.62 3.40 -3.27
C PHE A 120 9.15 4.06 -4.57
N LEU A 121 8.19 3.43 -5.26
CA LEU A 121 7.78 3.82 -6.61
C LEU A 121 7.02 5.15 -6.67
N ASN A 122 6.43 5.60 -5.56
CA ASN A 122 5.79 6.91 -5.50
C ASN A 122 6.81 8.02 -5.75
N ALA A 123 6.46 8.93 -6.65
CA ALA A 123 7.28 10.11 -6.89
C ALA A 123 7.08 11.17 -5.80
N PHE A 124 8.17 11.66 -5.26
CA PHE A 124 8.20 12.74 -4.29
C PHE A 124 8.53 14.06 -4.98
N ASN A 125 7.90 15.15 -4.53
CA ASN A 125 8.11 16.48 -5.07
C ASN A 125 9.47 17.08 -4.62
N PRO A 126 9.97 18.15 -5.27
CA PRO A 126 11.23 18.78 -4.89
C PRO A 126 11.30 19.28 -3.45
N ASP A 127 10.15 19.70 -2.88
CA ASP A 127 10.08 20.20 -1.49
C ASP A 127 10.43 19.10 -0.48
N PHE A 128 10.10 17.84 -0.78
CA PHE A 128 10.49 16.70 0.05
C PHE A 128 12.02 16.56 0.12
N PHE A 129 12.70 16.63 -1.00
CA PHE A 129 14.17 16.50 -1.05
C PHE A 129 14.84 17.68 -0.33
N THR A 130 14.31 18.90 -0.50
CA THR A 130 14.76 20.08 0.21
C THR A 130 14.60 19.93 1.72
N TRP A 131 13.45 19.40 2.18
CA TRP A 131 13.17 19.14 3.58
C TRP A 131 14.13 18.09 4.17
N VAL A 132 14.42 17.02 3.44
CA VAL A 132 15.39 16.01 3.88
C VAL A 132 16.80 16.60 3.96
N ALA A 133 17.23 17.38 2.96
CA ALA A 133 18.55 18.03 2.94
C ALA A 133 18.72 19.02 4.10
N ALA A 134 17.63 19.64 4.56
CA ALA A 134 17.62 20.54 5.73
C ALA A 134 17.61 19.79 7.08
N GLY A 135 17.82 18.47 7.10
CA GLY A 135 17.83 17.66 8.33
C GLY A 135 16.44 17.33 8.89
N GLN A 136 15.44 17.32 8.04
CA GLN A 136 14.06 16.94 8.40
C GLN A 136 13.46 17.74 9.56
N PRO A 137 13.49 19.08 9.51
CA PRO A 137 13.00 19.89 10.61
C PRO A 137 11.55 19.56 10.94
N GLU A 138 11.21 19.52 12.24
CA GLU A 138 9.84 19.31 12.68
C GLU A 138 8.92 20.40 12.13
N SER A 139 7.77 20.01 11.61
CA SER A 139 6.77 20.92 11.09
C SER A 139 5.46 20.80 11.85
N ARG A 140 4.86 21.95 12.22
CA ARG A 140 3.49 22.02 12.70
C ARG A 140 2.47 21.79 11.59
N ASP A 141 2.85 22.04 10.33
CA ASP A 141 2.02 21.74 9.17
C ASP A 141 1.95 20.21 8.97
N ARG A 142 0.76 19.66 9.14
CA ARG A 142 0.50 18.23 8.97
C ARG A 142 0.91 17.71 7.58
N ARG A 143 0.76 18.55 6.53
CA ARG A 143 1.11 18.19 5.14
C ARG A 143 2.61 17.99 4.92
N ARG A 144 3.45 18.45 5.84
CA ARG A 144 4.91 18.28 5.82
C ARG A 144 5.40 17.16 6.74
N ARG A 145 4.50 16.42 7.38
CA ARG A 145 4.87 15.27 8.21
C ARG A 145 5.01 14.03 7.34
N PRO A 146 6.09 13.25 7.48
CA PRO A 146 6.24 12.02 6.72
C PRO A 146 5.25 10.96 7.19
N SER A 147 4.68 10.20 6.24
CA SER A 147 3.89 8.99 6.51
C SER A 147 4.76 7.89 7.11
N ALA A 148 4.16 6.81 7.60
CA ALA A 148 4.90 5.67 8.10
C ALA A 148 5.74 5.00 7.02
N SER A 149 5.21 4.86 5.80
CA SER A 149 5.95 4.35 4.63
C SER A 149 7.17 5.21 4.30
N THR A 150 7.00 6.55 4.33
CA THR A 150 8.11 7.50 4.11
C THR A 150 9.19 7.36 5.18
N VAL A 151 8.82 7.26 6.47
CA VAL A 151 9.79 7.06 7.57
C VAL A 151 10.52 5.73 7.42
N ALA A 152 9.80 4.66 7.08
CA ALA A 152 10.40 3.35 6.82
C ALA A 152 11.41 3.40 5.66
N ALA A 153 11.07 4.09 4.57
CA ALA A 153 11.97 4.24 3.42
C ALA A 153 13.20 5.11 3.76
N LEU A 154 13.03 6.20 4.53
CA LEU A 154 14.14 7.06 4.98
C LEU A 154 15.20 6.29 5.78
N ALA A 155 14.78 5.25 6.52
CA ALA A 155 15.71 4.40 7.27
C ALA A 155 16.71 3.62 6.38
N ALA A 156 16.41 3.46 5.08
CA ALA A 156 17.29 2.83 4.09
C ALA A 156 18.11 3.85 3.28
N GLY A 157 17.88 5.15 3.47
CA GLY A 157 18.57 6.22 2.75
C GLY A 157 17.82 6.74 1.52
N MET A 158 18.36 7.79 0.90
CA MET A 158 17.70 8.53 -0.17
C MET A 158 17.64 7.79 -1.51
N GLN A 159 18.49 6.78 -1.71
CA GLN A 159 18.56 6.00 -2.95
C GLN A 159 17.27 5.20 -3.26
N VAL A 160 16.41 4.99 -2.27
CA VAL A 160 15.14 4.27 -2.48
C VAL A 160 14.03 5.17 -3.02
N PHE A 161 14.17 6.50 -2.95
CA PHE A 161 13.15 7.45 -3.36
C PHE A 161 13.21 7.82 -4.83
N ARG A 162 12.05 8.13 -5.39
CA ARG A 162 11.83 8.60 -6.75
C ARG A 162 11.38 10.07 -6.74
N ASN A 163 11.77 10.82 -7.77
CA ASN A 163 11.44 12.23 -7.93
C ASN A 163 10.54 12.48 -9.15
N PHE A 164 10.15 13.74 -9.34
CA PHE A 164 9.27 14.14 -10.45
C PHE A 164 9.94 14.07 -11.83
N ASP A 165 11.27 14.13 -11.93
CA ASP A 165 11.93 13.91 -13.21
C ASP A 165 11.84 12.45 -13.63
N GLN A 166 12.01 11.54 -12.68
CA GLN A 166 11.76 10.11 -12.91
C GLN A 166 10.28 9.83 -13.21
N LEU A 167 9.33 10.57 -12.59
CA LEU A 167 7.91 10.48 -12.90
C LEU A 167 7.64 10.87 -14.36
N ARG A 168 8.21 11.98 -14.84
CA ARG A 168 8.10 12.40 -16.26
C ARG A 168 8.71 11.38 -17.21
N ALA A 169 9.80 10.75 -16.80
CA ALA A 169 10.47 9.70 -17.57
C ALA A 169 9.76 8.34 -17.53
N GLY A 170 8.64 8.19 -16.79
CA GLY A 170 7.94 6.92 -16.62
C GLY A 170 8.66 5.91 -15.72
N GLN A 171 9.59 6.39 -14.88
CA GLN A 171 10.38 5.59 -13.94
C GLN A 171 9.87 5.71 -12.49
N ALA A 172 8.72 6.33 -12.27
CA ALA A 172 8.03 6.46 -11.00
C ALA A 172 6.52 6.50 -11.24
N VAL A 173 5.74 6.50 -10.16
CA VAL A 173 4.27 6.58 -10.18
C VAL A 173 3.80 7.76 -9.35
N GLY A 174 2.84 8.54 -9.84
CA GLY A 174 2.15 9.55 -9.06
C GLY A 174 1.28 8.89 -7.97
N PHE A 175 1.12 9.52 -6.82
CA PHE A 175 0.23 8.99 -5.77
C PHE A 175 -1.23 8.89 -6.23
N ASP A 176 -1.60 9.67 -7.24
CA ASP A 176 -2.93 9.74 -7.85
C ASP A 176 -3.06 8.89 -9.13
N ILE A 177 -2.00 8.16 -9.49
CA ILE A 177 -1.90 7.24 -10.64
C ILE A 177 -1.89 7.99 -11.99
N ASP A 178 -2.93 8.76 -12.29
CA ASP A 178 -3.18 9.41 -13.60
C ASP A 178 -2.68 10.86 -13.70
N HIS A 179 -2.08 11.37 -12.64
CA HIS A 179 -1.60 12.75 -12.46
C HIS A 179 -2.68 13.82 -12.43
N ALA A 180 -3.98 13.48 -12.36
CA ALA A 180 -5.06 14.46 -12.37
C ALA A 180 -5.00 15.40 -11.15
N VAL A 181 -4.79 14.83 -9.95
CA VAL A 181 -4.66 15.62 -8.71
C VAL A 181 -3.35 16.39 -8.70
N LEU A 182 -2.23 15.77 -9.05
CA LEU A 182 -0.93 16.46 -9.14
C LEU A 182 -0.98 17.65 -10.09
N ARG A 183 -1.64 17.52 -11.24
CA ARG A 183 -1.84 18.62 -12.19
C ARG A 183 -2.73 19.72 -11.62
N SER A 184 -3.81 19.37 -10.92
CA SER A 184 -4.66 20.35 -10.23
C SER A 184 -3.92 21.13 -9.14
N MET A 185 -2.85 20.56 -8.57
CA MET A 185 -1.94 21.22 -7.63
C MET A 185 -0.89 22.12 -8.31
N GLY A 186 -0.93 22.25 -9.64
CA GLY A 186 -0.04 23.11 -10.42
C GLY A 186 1.25 22.45 -10.90
N HIS A 187 1.38 21.14 -10.76
CA HIS A 187 2.56 20.43 -11.30
C HIS A 187 2.42 20.21 -12.79
N ASP A 188 3.47 20.58 -13.56
CA ASP A 188 3.56 20.30 -14.99
C ASP A 188 3.94 18.85 -15.24
N LEU A 189 2.90 18.03 -15.40
CA LEU A 189 3.00 16.57 -15.64
C LEU A 189 2.04 16.18 -16.76
N PRO A 190 2.46 15.32 -17.71
CA PRO A 190 1.53 14.80 -18.70
C PRO A 190 0.48 13.91 -18.03
N PRO A 191 -0.78 13.88 -18.53
CA PRO A 191 -1.74 12.88 -18.10
C PRO A 191 -1.22 11.47 -18.47
N VAL A 192 -1.54 10.48 -17.66
CA VAL A 192 -1.20 9.09 -17.95
C VAL A 192 -2.44 8.22 -17.79
N ASP A 193 -2.60 7.26 -18.68
CA ASP A 193 -3.61 6.21 -18.54
C ASP A 193 -3.30 5.34 -17.32
N PRO A 194 -4.28 5.02 -16.45
CA PRO A 194 -4.03 4.24 -15.25
C PRO A 194 -3.42 2.87 -15.51
N ALA A 195 -3.82 2.15 -16.55
CA ALA A 195 -3.23 0.86 -16.89
C ALA A 195 -1.79 1.02 -17.38
N GLU A 196 -1.48 2.10 -18.15
CA GLU A 196 -0.09 2.40 -18.52
C GLU A 196 0.77 2.76 -17.31
N ALA A 197 0.24 3.50 -16.33
CA ALA A 197 0.93 3.74 -15.07
C ALA A 197 1.24 2.42 -14.33
N GLY A 198 0.31 1.47 -14.35
CA GLY A 198 0.51 0.12 -13.80
C GLY A 198 1.59 -0.68 -14.53
N ARG A 199 1.59 -0.65 -15.88
CA ARG A 199 2.66 -1.30 -16.67
C ARG A 199 4.04 -0.69 -16.37
N ARG A 200 4.12 0.63 -16.23
CA ARG A 200 5.37 1.33 -15.83
C ARG A 200 5.81 0.89 -14.43
N ALA A 201 4.89 0.86 -13.47
CA ALA A 201 5.17 0.40 -12.11
C ALA A 201 5.78 -1.00 -12.09
N ALA A 202 5.18 -1.96 -12.81
CA ALA A 202 5.66 -3.33 -12.90
C ALA A 202 7.06 -3.42 -13.54
N ARG A 203 7.30 -2.67 -14.64
CA ARG A 203 8.62 -2.62 -15.30
C ARG A 203 9.70 -2.09 -14.37
N VAL A 204 9.44 -0.98 -13.68
CA VAL A 204 10.40 -0.40 -12.72
C VAL A 204 10.59 -1.33 -11.52
N ALA A 205 9.51 -1.90 -10.98
CA ALA A 205 9.59 -2.84 -9.87
C ALA A 205 10.46 -4.06 -10.20
N ALA A 206 10.46 -4.50 -11.45
CA ALA A 206 11.28 -5.63 -11.92
C ALA A 206 12.80 -5.39 -11.89
N GLU A 207 13.24 -4.15 -11.72
CA GLU A 207 14.66 -3.78 -11.59
C GLU A 207 15.18 -3.91 -10.14
N TYR A 208 14.27 -4.16 -9.16
CA TYR A 208 14.58 -4.17 -7.74
C TYR A 208 14.17 -5.48 -7.06
N ASP A 209 14.87 -5.86 -6.00
CA ASP A 209 14.49 -7.01 -5.18
C ASP A 209 13.18 -6.73 -4.43
N PHE A 210 13.04 -5.51 -3.88
CA PHE A 210 11.84 -5.04 -3.19
C PHE A 210 11.36 -3.70 -3.74
N SER A 211 10.06 -3.62 -4.07
CA SER A 211 9.43 -2.38 -4.51
C SER A 211 8.14 -2.14 -3.75
N LEU A 212 7.89 -0.89 -3.37
CA LEU A 212 6.64 -0.44 -2.76
C LEU A 212 5.97 0.60 -3.64
N TYR A 213 4.67 0.44 -3.87
CA TYR A 213 3.78 1.54 -4.27
C TYR A 213 2.67 1.68 -3.24
N GLU A 214 2.47 2.92 -2.75
CA GLU A 214 1.43 3.29 -1.78
C GLU A 214 0.31 4.06 -2.47
N HIS A 215 -0.94 3.60 -2.28
CA HIS A 215 -2.14 4.29 -2.74
C HIS A 215 -3.04 4.61 -1.54
N PHE A 216 -3.20 5.90 -1.22
CA PHE A 216 -3.95 6.37 -0.03
C PHE A 216 -5.26 7.10 -0.37
N LEU A 217 -5.59 7.26 -1.65
CA LEU A 217 -6.83 7.96 -2.03
C LEU A 217 -8.08 7.15 -1.71
N THR A 218 -7.97 5.85 -1.51
CA THR A 218 -9.06 4.98 -1.06
C THR A 218 -9.55 5.36 0.34
N ASP A 219 -8.64 5.57 1.28
CA ASP A 219 -8.98 6.03 2.63
C ASP A 219 -9.64 7.43 2.61
N LYS A 220 -9.09 8.33 1.82
CA LYS A 220 -9.66 9.67 1.64
C LYS A 220 -11.09 9.60 1.06
N ALA A 221 -11.32 8.73 0.07
CA ALA A 221 -12.63 8.53 -0.54
C ALA A 221 -13.63 7.90 0.46
N GLY A 222 -13.20 6.96 1.29
CA GLY A 222 -14.02 6.40 2.37
C GLY A 222 -14.48 7.49 3.36
N HIS A 223 -13.58 8.36 3.78
CA HIS A 223 -13.90 9.48 4.67
C HIS A 223 -14.86 10.50 4.06
N SER A 224 -14.90 10.65 2.74
CA SER A 224 -15.85 11.56 2.06
C SER A 224 -17.29 11.01 2.06
N GLN A 225 -17.47 9.70 2.20
CA GLN A 225 -18.75 8.98 2.06
C GLN A 225 -19.44 9.22 0.70
N SER A 226 -18.73 9.75 -0.28
CA SER A 226 -19.22 9.92 -1.65
C SER A 226 -19.04 8.64 -2.44
N ARG A 227 -20.14 8.03 -2.85
CA ARG A 227 -20.09 6.82 -3.69
C ARG A 227 -19.42 7.10 -5.03
N GLU A 228 -19.73 8.21 -5.66
CA GLU A 228 -19.15 8.59 -6.93
C GLU A 228 -17.62 8.75 -6.82
N GLU A 229 -17.14 9.43 -5.77
CA GLU A 229 -15.71 9.57 -5.51
C GLU A 229 -15.04 8.23 -5.21
N ALA A 230 -15.68 7.39 -4.38
CA ALA A 230 -15.16 6.07 -4.02
C ALA A 230 -15.04 5.16 -5.25
N GLU A 231 -16.11 5.07 -6.06
CA GLU A 231 -16.11 4.26 -7.29
C GLU A 231 -15.06 4.75 -8.28
N ALA A 232 -14.93 6.07 -8.50
CA ALA A 232 -13.92 6.63 -9.39
C ALA A 232 -12.47 6.32 -8.94
N VAL A 233 -12.21 6.38 -7.64
CA VAL A 233 -10.89 6.01 -7.06
C VAL A 233 -10.63 4.52 -7.21
N LEU A 234 -11.61 3.67 -6.90
CA LEU A 234 -11.50 2.21 -7.00
C LEU A 234 -11.30 1.74 -8.44
N GLU A 235 -12.04 2.30 -9.40
CA GLU A 235 -11.91 1.96 -10.82
C GLU A 235 -10.55 2.36 -11.39
N ARG A 236 -10.02 3.52 -10.97
CA ARG A 236 -8.68 3.96 -11.33
C ARG A 236 -7.60 3.03 -10.77
N LEU A 237 -7.73 2.65 -9.50
CA LEU A 237 -6.83 1.70 -8.85
C LEU A 237 -6.90 0.32 -9.51
N ASP A 238 -8.09 -0.14 -9.87
CA ASP A 238 -8.26 -1.42 -10.56
C ASP A 238 -7.64 -1.41 -11.96
N ALA A 239 -7.81 -0.33 -12.72
CA ALA A 239 -7.16 -0.18 -14.02
C ALA A 239 -5.62 -0.17 -13.88
N PHE A 240 -5.08 0.51 -12.87
CA PHE A 240 -3.66 0.46 -12.52
C PHE A 240 -3.22 -0.98 -12.21
N LEU A 241 -3.96 -1.70 -11.36
CA LEU A 241 -3.68 -3.10 -11.04
C LEU A 241 -3.72 -3.98 -12.29
N GLY A 242 -4.66 -3.74 -13.20
CA GLY A 242 -4.73 -4.44 -14.49
C GLY A 242 -3.44 -4.29 -15.29
N GLY A 243 -2.91 -3.07 -15.38
CA GLY A 243 -1.62 -2.81 -16.03
C GLY A 243 -0.43 -3.44 -15.30
N VAL A 244 -0.46 -3.48 -13.97
CA VAL A 244 0.56 -4.20 -13.18
C VAL A 244 0.54 -5.69 -13.52
N LEU A 245 -0.64 -6.32 -13.50
CA LEU A 245 -0.80 -7.76 -13.78
C LEU A 245 -0.38 -8.14 -15.20
N GLU A 246 -0.63 -7.26 -16.17
CA GLU A 246 -0.23 -7.44 -17.57
C GLU A 246 1.30 -7.45 -17.74
N ALA A 247 2.01 -6.59 -17.02
CA ALA A 247 3.46 -6.38 -17.19
C ALA A 247 4.32 -7.05 -16.10
N LEU A 248 3.71 -7.69 -15.10
CA LEU A 248 4.44 -8.35 -14.01
C LEU A 248 5.23 -9.55 -14.55
N PRO A 249 6.56 -9.62 -14.32
CA PRO A 249 7.35 -10.78 -14.71
C PRO A 249 6.86 -12.06 -14.01
N ALA A 250 6.86 -13.18 -14.74
CA ALA A 250 6.36 -14.46 -14.26
C ALA A 250 7.13 -15.02 -13.03
N ASP A 251 8.37 -14.57 -12.83
CA ASP A 251 9.25 -14.95 -11.70
C ASP A 251 9.19 -13.99 -10.51
N MET A 252 8.29 -12.99 -10.55
CA MET A 252 8.12 -11.96 -9.54
C MET A 252 6.83 -12.16 -8.75
N LEU A 253 6.85 -11.85 -7.45
CA LEU A 253 5.66 -11.82 -6.62
C LEU A 253 5.07 -10.40 -6.57
N LEU A 254 3.74 -10.31 -6.70
CA LEU A 254 2.95 -9.16 -6.31
C LEU A 254 2.25 -9.48 -4.99
N MET A 255 2.41 -8.61 -3.99
CA MET A 255 1.64 -8.65 -2.75
C MET A 255 0.79 -7.39 -2.65
N ILE A 256 -0.51 -7.55 -2.41
CA ILE A 256 -1.46 -6.45 -2.21
C ILE A 256 -1.96 -6.55 -0.78
N THR A 257 -1.90 -5.48 0.01
CA THR A 257 -2.42 -5.45 1.38
C THR A 257 -2.91 -4.07 1.77
N SER A 258 -3.66 -3.99 2.87
CA SER A 258 -4.16 -2.75 3.46
C SER A 258 -3.90 -2.74 4.96
N ASP A 259 -3.96 -1.56 5.59
CA ASP A 259 -3.71 -1.36 7.02
C ASP A 259 -4.96 -1.33 7.88
N HIS A 260 -6.10 -1.02 7.31
CA HIS A 260 -7.43 -1.02 7.94
C HIS A 260 -8.55 -0.93 6.89
N GLY A 261 -9.79 -1.08 7.33
CA GLY A 261 -10.95 -0.83 6.51
C GLY A 261 -11.46 0.61 6.62
N ASN A 262 -12.03 1.11 5.52
CA ASN A 262 -12.72 2.40 5.43
C ASN A 262 -13.65 2.43 4.20
N VAL A 263 -13.09 2.39 2.97
CA VAL A 263 -13.85 2.61 1.73
C VAL A 263 -14.90 1.54 1.44
N GLU A 264 -14.77 0.36 2.03
CA GLU A 264 -15.70 -0.76 1.86
C GLU A 264 -17.02 -0.59 2.61
N ASP A 265 -17.18 0.48 3.40
CA ASP A 265 -18.42 0.79 4.12
C ASP A 265 -18.67 2.30 4.19
N LEU A 266 -19.39 2.84 3.23
CA LEU A 266 -19.73 4.27 3.16
C LEU A 266 -20.85 4.69 4.12
N SER A 267 -21.41 3.77 4.91
CA SER A 267 -22.42 4.10 5.94
C SER A 267 -21.79 4.78 7.15
N VAL A 268 -20.48 4.61 7.34
CA VAL A 268 -19.72 5.21 8.45
C VAL A 268 -18.63 6.14 7.95
N ARG A 269 -18.33 7.16 8.74
CA ARG A 269 -17.30 8.17 8.42
C ARG A 269 -15.91 7.82 8.96
N THR A 270 -15.90 6.85 9.87
CA THR A 270 -14.69 6.37 10.55
C THR A 270 -14.17 5.12 9.85
N HIS A 271 -12.97 4.69 10.22
CA HIS A 271 -12.49 3.36 9.86
C HIS A 271 -13.44 2.30 10.40
N THR A 272 -13.35 1.09 9.84
CA THR A 272 -14.18 -0.06 10.22
C THR A 272 -13.39 -1.04 11.10
N LEU A 273 -14.11 -1.99 11.70
CA LEU A 273 -13.50 -3.16 12.37
C LEU A 273 -13.31 -4.35 11.42
N ASN A 274 -13.59 -4.16 10.13
CA ASN A 274 -13.43 -5.22 9.14
C ASN A 274 -11.96 -5.64 9.06
N ASP A 275 -11.75 -6.93 8.82
CA ASP A 275 -10.45 -7.44 8.43
C ASP A 275 -10.06 -6.87 7.04
N VAL A 276 -8.79 -6.96 6.71
CA VAL A 276 -8.28 -6.62 5.38
C VAL A 276 -7.88 -7.88 4.61
N ALA A 277 -7.70 -7.76 3.30
CA ALA A 277 -7.14 -8.84 2.51
C ALA A 277 -5.63 -8.66 2.32
N THR A 278 -4.87 -9.75 2.43
CA THR A 278 -3.56 -9.83 1.80
C THR A 278 -3.64 -10.80 0.63
N ILE A 279 -3.43 -10.30 -0.59
CA ILE A 279 -3.46 -11.05 -1.84
C ILE A 279 -2.02 -11.20 -2.34
N VAL A 280 -1.60 -12.42 -2.61
CA VAL A 280 -0.29 -12.73 -3.17
C VAL A 280 -0.49 -13.38 -4.52
N LYS A 281 0.19 -12.86 -5.56
CA LYS A 281 0.16 -13.38 -6.93
C LYS A 281 1.59 -13.70 -7.38
N GLY A 282 1.76 -14.86 -8.03
CA GLY A 282 3.03 -15.31 -8.60
C GLY A 282 3.54 -16.63 -7.99
N PRO A 283 4.83 -16.99 -8.21
CA PRO A 283 5.37 -18.29 -7.80
C PRO A 283 5.33 -18.49 -6.28
N GLY A 284 4.71 -19.59 -5.82
CA GLY A 284 4.61 -19.90 -4.39
C GLY A 284 3.62 -19.05 -3.59
N ALA A 285 2.70 -18.34 -4.27
CA ALA A 285 1.73 -17.43 -3.65
C ALA A 285 1.01 -18.03 -2.43
N ALA A 286 0.53 -19.27 -2.53
CA ALA A 286 -0.19 -19.94 -1.44
C ALA A 286 0.70 -20.16 -0.19
N ALA A 287 1.97 -20.51 -0.38
CA ALA A 287 2.91 -20.70 0.71
C ALA A 287 3.26 -19.38 1.41
N VAL A 288 3.37 -18.29 0.66
CA VAL A 288 3.63 -16.94 1.20
C VAL A 288 2.41 -16.42 1.95
N ALA A 289 1.23 -16.44 1.31
CA ALA A 289 -0.02 -16.00 1.91
C ALA A 289 -0.38 -16.80 3.17
N GLY A 290 -0.09 -18.12 3.17
CA GLY A 290 -0.32 -19.00 4.30
C GLY A 290 0.43 -18.63 5.58
N ARG A 291 1.44 -17.76 5.51
CA ARG A 291 2.19 -17.26 6.68
C ARG A 291 1.56 -16.01 7.31
N ILE A 292 0.58 -15.39 6.64
CA ILE A 292 0.01 -14.12 7.05
C ILE A 292 -1.33 -14.34 7.75
N ARG A 293 -1.47 -13.81 8.96
CA ARG A 293 -2.68 -13.78 9.78
C ARG A 293 -3.03 -12.36 10.24
N SER A 294 -2.01 -11.52 10.41
CA SER A 294 -2.07 -10.18 10.96
C SER A 294 -1.13 -9.27 10.18
N LEU A 295 -1.32 -7.96 10.31
CA LEU A 295 -0.43 -6.97 9.68
C LEU A 295 1.04 -7.15 10.08
N THR A 296 1.32 -7.68 11.27
CA THR A 296 2.68 -7.94 11.74
C THR A 296 3.39 -9.05 10.97
N ASP A 297 2.66 -9.88 10.24
CA ASP A 297 3.23 -10.99 9.48
C ASP A 297 3.70 -10.58 8.08
N VAL A 298 3.31 -9.37 7.61
CA VAL A 298 3.57 -8.90 6.24
C VAL A 298 5.07 -8.71 6.01
N ALA A 299 5.75 -7.89 6.83
CA ALA A 299 7.19 -7.68 6.67
C ALA A 299 7.99 -8.99 6.80
N PRO A 300 7.78 -9.85 7.82
CA PRO A 300 8.44 -11.15 7.89
C PRO A 300 8.21 -12.03 6.68
N ALA A 301 6.99 -12.06 6.13
CA ALA A 301 6.69 -12.87 4.95
C ALA A 301 7.47 -12.36 3.71
N ILE A 302 7.54 -11.03 3.53
CA ILE A 302 8.31 -10.41 2.43
C ILE A 302 9.80 -10.70 2.58
N LEU A 303 10.37 -10.51 3.78
CA LEU A 303 11.79 -10.74 4.03
C LEU A 303 12.18 -12.20 3.79
N ALA A 304 11.33 -13.14 4.21
CA ALA A 304 11.53 -14.57 3.93
C ALA A 304 11.53 -14.87 2.41
N VAL A 305 10.66 -14.23 1.62
CA VAL A 305 10.66 -14.34 0.14
C VAL A 305 11.98 -13.82 -0.45
N LEU A 306 12.51 -12.73 0.10
CA LEU A 306 13.75 -12.12 -0.36
C LEU A 306 15.01 -12.84 0.15
N GLY A 307 14.88 -13.82 1.08
CA GLY A 307 16.02 -14.47 1.73
C GLY A 307 16.80 -13.49 2.61
N VAL A 308 16.09 -12.64 3.33
CA VAL A 308 16.61 -11.66 4.30
C VAL A 308 16.15 -12.09 5.70
N ASP A 309 17.08 -12.31 6.61
CA ASP A 309 16.84 -12.70 8.00
C ASP A 309 16.48 -11.53 8.92
#